data_08ca208d8259b509aaa565b7c4168067
#
_entry.id   08ca208d8259b509aaa565b7c4168067
#
_cell.length_a   1.000
_cell.length_b   1.000
_cell.length_c   1.000
_cell.angle_alpha   90.00
_cell.angle_beta   90.00
_cell.angle_gamma   90.00
#
_symmetry.space_group_name_H-M   'P 1'
#
loop_
_entity.id
_entity.type
_entity.pdbx_description
1 polymer ?
#
loop_
_entity_poly.entity_id
_entity_poly.type
_entity_poly.pdbx_seq_one_letter_code
_entity_poly.pdbx_strand_id
1 'polypeptide(L)'
;MIETYLLEALVAFNKYKTLSSAAEEIHISQPALSRSMQKLEVILGVSLFDRSKNKIALNDTGKLAASLAERILNQEDEMIQMVRNFDSSLHTISIGYSIPGPMHEVPSLINRLYPDMAVSSDMQDEETILKGLRNKKYSMIISTKDMKEDDLICIPYGSEKLYISLVPAHPAVTYKDHGLYFKDVNGETFLMSAKVGVWEDIVREKMPDSRFLLQNDLDSLSEVVNSSSLASFASDITIRLFRSEENPSRIFIPFNDEEAMLNYYCIILKENDKKLSRWITYLKDR
;
A
#
# COMPACT_ATOMS: atom_id res chain seq x y z
N MET A 1 1.94 38.19 -1.29
CA MET A 1 2.13 36.73 -1.49
C MET A 1 2.32 36.13 -0.10
N ILE A 2 1.69 34.98 0.20
CA ILE A 2 1.88 34.30 1.47
C ILE A 2 3.06 33.35 1.30
N GLU A 3 4.04 33.41 2.18
CA GLU A 3 5.20 32.53 2.19
C GLU A 3 4.83 31.23 2.93
N THR A 4 5.27 30.10 2.42
CA THR A 4 4.91 28.74 2.91
C THR A 4 5.15 28.57 4.42
N TYR A 5 6.27 29.05 4.95
CA TYR A 5 6.57 28.95 6.39
C TYR A 5 5.53 29.62 7.31
N LEU A 6 4.77 30.62 6.79
CA LEU A 6 3.68 31.25 7.55
C LEU A 6 2.47 30.34 7.67
N LEU A 7 2.21 29.50 6.62
CA LEU A 7 1.17 28.51 6.62
C LEU A 7 1.55 27.35 7.56
N GLU A 8 2.81 26.92 7.50
CA GLU A 8 3.36 25.90 8.41
C GLU A 8 3.21 26.32 9.87
N ALA A 9 3.54 27.57 10.18
CA ALA A 9 3.39 28.14 11.52
C ALA A 9 1.93 28.10 12.02
N LEU A 10 0.97 28.43 11.14
CA LEU A 10 -0.46 28.42 11.48
C LEU A 10 -0.97 26.99 11.70
N VAL A 11 -0.59 26.05 10.82
CA VAL A 11 -0.97 24.62 10.91
C VAL A 11 -0.38 24.00 12.17
N ALA A 12 0.91 24.22 12.45
CA ALA A 12 1.56 23.75 13.67
C ALA A 12 0.84 24.27 14.93
N PHE A 13 0.51 25.58 14.98
CA PHE A 13 -0.26 26.12 16.09
C PHE A 13 -1.66 25.50 16.20
N ASN A 14 -2.34 25.26 15.08
CA ASN A 14 -3.64 24.61 15.09
C ASN A 14 -3.56 23.19 15.66
N LYS A 15 -2.48 22.45 15.38
CA LYS A 15 -2.26 21.08 15.87
C LYS A 15 -1.89 21.04 17.36
N TYR A 16 -0.90 21.84 17.77
CA TYR A 16 -0.31 21.77 19.10
C TYR A 16 -0.93 22.73 20.14
N LYS A 17 -1.76 23.68 19.72
CA LYS A 17 -2.57 24.58 20.55
C LYS A 17 -1.80 25.55 21.47
N THR A 18 -0.47 25.45 21.55
CA THR A 18 0.38 26.35 22.30
C THR A 18 1.54 26.88 21.45
N LEU A 19 1.97 28.13 21.69
CA LEU A 19 3.08 28.73 20.97
C LEU A 19 4.40 27.96 21.18
N SER A 20 4.64 27.46 22.40
CA SER A 20 5.87 26.75 22.72
C SER A 20 5.95 25.42 21.99
N SER A 21 4.90 24.58 22.10
CA SER A 21 4.88 23.26 21.46
C SER A 21 4.86 23.37 19.93
N ALA A 22 4.14 24.34 19.37
CA ALA A 22 4.15 24.56 17.93
C ALA A 22 5.51 25.06 17.40
N ALA A 23 6.20 25.92 18.15
CA ALA A 23 7.53 26.41 17.79
C ALA A 23 8.59 25.29 17.86
N GLU A 24 8.50 24.44 18.87
CA GLU A 24 9.36 23.26 19.03
C GLU A 24 9.22 22.29 17.84
N GLU A 25 7.99 21.99 17.44
CA GLU A 25 7.69 21.10 16.30
C GLU A 25 8.31 21.55 14.99
N ILE A 26 8.21 22.85 14.67
CA ILE A 26 8.78 23.41 13.42
C ILE A 26 10.19 23.98 13.61
N HIS A 27 10.84 23.64 14.73
CA HIS A 27 12.24 23.98 15.04
C HIS A 27 12.57 25.47 14.97
N ILE A 28 11.67 26.34 15.45
CA ILE A 28 11.91 27.78 15.56
C ILE A 28 11.71 28.29 17.00
N SER A 29 12.12 29.54 17.28
CA SER A 29 11.84 30.12 18.58
C SER A 29 10.36 30.58 18.71
N GLN A 30 9.79 30.48 19.91
CA GLN A 30 8.44 30.99 20.17
C GLN A 30 8.21 32.45 19.73
N PRO A 31 9.17 33.42 19.93
CA PRO A 31 9.02 34.76 19.38
C PRO A 31 9.00 34.79 17.85
N ALA A 32 9.72 33.90 17.17
CA ALA A 32 9.68 33.80 15.71
C ALA A 32 8.31 33.31 15.23
N LEU A 33 7.77 32.27 15.85
CA LEU A 33 6.42 31.75 15.56
C LEU A 33 5.36 32.88 15.75
N SER A 34 5.42 33.61 16.87
CA SER A 34 4.48 34.70 17.15
C SER A 34 4.56 35.81 16.08
N ARG A 35 5.76 36.13 15.59
CA ARG A 35 5.94 37.13 14.50
C ARG A 35 5.38 36.60 13.16
N SER A 36 5.59 35.30 12.86
CA SER A 36 5.02 34.66 11.66
C SER A 36 3.50 34.72 11.66
N MET A 37 2.85 34.46 12.79
CA MET A 37 1.41 34.59 12.94
C MET A 37 0.90 36.02 12.76
N GLN A 38 1.58 36.99 13.36
CA GLN A 38 1.23 38.43 13.19
C GLN A 38 1.40 38.87 11.72
N LYS A 39 2.48 38.44 11.06
CA LYS A 39 2.71 38.71 9.64
C LYS A 39 1.59 38.12 8.78
N LEU A 40 1.13 36.92 9.10
CA LEU A 40 0.02 36.28 8.38
C LEU A 40 -1.30 37.05 8.57
N GLU A 41 -1.62 37.53 9.80
CA GLU A 41 -2.79 38.38 10.06
C GLU A 41 -2.73 39.66 9.22
N VAL A 42 -1.55 40.29 9.13
CA VAL A 42 -1.35 41.50 8.32
C VAL A 42 -1.56 41.23 6.83
N ILE A 43 -1.05 40.12 6.31
CA ILE A 43 -1.20 39.74 4.89
C ILE A 43 -2.66 39.47 4.56
N LEU A 44 -3.38 38.76 5.45
CA LEU A 44 -4.78 38.42 5.27
C LEU A 44 -5.74 39.58 5.58
N GLY A 45 -5.28 40.60 6.29
CA GLY A 45 -6.08 41.76 6.67
C GLY A 45 -7.14 41.49 7.72
N VAL A 46 -7.05 40.36 8.43
CA VAL A 46 -8.01 39.93 9.45
C VAL A 46 -7.32 39.34 10.67
N SER A 47 -7.95 39.41 11.84
CA SER A 47 -7.47 38.70 13.03
C SER A 47 -7.80 37.19 12.97
N LEU A 48 -6.80 36.39 13.27
CA LEU A 48 -6.93 34.93 13.32
C LEU A 48 -6.98 34.39 14.75
N PHE A 49 -6.62 35.22 15.75
CA PHE A 49 -6.45 34.77 17.12
C PHE A 49 -7.30 35.60 18.10
N ASP A 50 -7.91 34.87 19.03
CA ASP A 50 -8.42 35.46 20.28
C ASP A 50 -7.29 35.48 21.29
N ARG A 51 -6.97 36.71 21.78
CA ARG A 51 -5.91 36.95 22.75
C ARG A 51 -6.50 37.37 24.08
N SER A 52 -6.33 36.56 25.12
CA SER A 52 -6.63 36.91 26.50
C SER A 52 -5.35 36.98 27.33
N LYS A 53 -5.44 37.48 28.57
CA LYS A 53 -4.27 37.74 29.43
C LYS A 53 -3.29 36.55 29.55
N ASN A 54 -3.77 35.30 29.43
CA ASN A 54 -2.96 34.09 29.62
C ASN A 54 -3.20 33.03 28.56
N LYS A 55 -3.93 33.31 27.48
CA LYS A 55 -4.28 32.32 26.44
C LYS A 55 -4.39 32.95 25.07
N ILE A 56 -3.79 32.31 24.09
CA ILE A 56 -3.99 32.54 22.68
C ILE A 56 -4.69 31.32 22.07
N ALA A 57 -5.71 31.54 21.26
CA ALA A 57 -6.43 30.49 20.56
C ALA A 57 -6.83 30.99 19.18
N LEU A 58 -7.01 30.06 18.21
CA LEU A 58 -7.60 30.43 16.92
C LEU A 58 -9.09 30.78 17.12
N ASN A 59 -9.50 31.93 16.58
CA ASN A 59 -10.91 32.23 16.37
C ASN A 59 -11.44 31.45 15.17
N ASP A 60 -12.72 31.58 14.81
CA ASP A 60 -13.32 30.82 13.72
C ASP A 60 -12.69 31.12 12.35
N THR A 61 -12.31 32.39 12.11
CA THR A 61 -11.53 32.78 10.93
C THR A 61 -10.16 32.13 10.90
N GLY A 62 -9.48 32.04 12.06
CA GLY A 62 -8.20 31.37 12.21
C GLY A 62 -8.29 29.84 11.97
N LYS A 63 -9.37 29.18 12.43
CA LYS A 63 -9.62 27.78 12.16
C LYS A 63 -9.83 27.51 10.67
N LEU A 64 -10.62 28.37 10.00
CA LEU A 64 -10.79 28.30 8.55
C LEU A 64 -9.47 28.50 7.83
N ALA A 65 -8.70 29.53 8.20
CA ALA A 65 -7.39 29.79 7.61
C ALA A 65 -6.42 28.62 7.80
N ALA A 66 -6.40 27.97 8.98
CA ALA A 66 -5.57 26.81 9.24
C ALA A 66 -5.95 25.62 8.37
N SER A 67 -7.25 25.34 8.19
CA SER A 67 -7.72 24.28 7.29
C SER A 67 -7.33 24.54 5.84
N LEU A 68 -7.44 25.79 5.37
CA LEU A 68 -7.02 26.15 4.02
C LEU A 68 -5.49 26.09 3.86
N ALA A 69 -4.74 26.51 4.87
CA ALA A 69 -3.28 26.41 4.89
C ALA A 69 -2.79 24.97 4.79
N GLU A 70 -3.38 24.06 5.55
CA GLU A 70 -3.08 22.63 5.49
C GLU A 70 -3.32 22.05 4.09
N ARG A 71 -4.41 22.43 3.43
CA ARG A 71 -4.69 22.01 2.04
C ARG A 71 -3.64 22.53 1.05
N ILE A 72 -3.18 23.78 1.20
CA ILE A 72 -2.14 24.37 0.33
C ILE A 72 -0.81 23.63 0.54
N LEU A 73 -0.41 23.36 1.78
CA LEU A 73 0.82 22.62 2.10
C LEU A 73 0.78 21.21 1.51
N ASN A 74 -0.34 20.50 1.67
CA ASN A 74 -0.53 19.19 1.06
C ASN A 74 -0.43 19.23 -0.46
N GLN A 75 -0.99 20.27 -1.12
CA GLN A 75 -0.88 20.44 -2.57
C GLN A 75 0.55 20.75 -3.03
N GLU A 76 1.32 21.49 -2.24
CA GLU A 76 2.74 21.75 -2.50
C GLU A 76 3.55 20.44 -2.45
N ASP A 77 3.35 19.64 -1.42
CA ASP A 77 3.98 18.33 -1.28
C ASP A 77 3.58 17.38 -2.43
N GLU A 78 2.30 17.34 -2.79
CA GLU A 78 1.82 16.56 -3.93
C GLU A 78 2.49 17.00 -5.25
N MET A 79 2.61 18.29 -5.49
CA MET A 79 3.30 18.82 -6.69
C MET A 79 4.75 18.36 -6.73
N ILE A 80 5.48 18.48 -5.62
CA ILE A 80 6.88 18.04 -5.54
C ILE A 80 7.00 16.54 -5.85
N GLN A 81 6.15 15.73 -5.25
CA GLN A 81 6.16 14.28 -5.49
C GLN A 81 5.79 13.94 -6.94
N MET A 82 4.79 14.59 -7.52
CA MET A 82 4.39 14.36 -8.91
C MET A 82 5.51 14.68 -9.90
N VAL A 83 6.24 15.80 -9.69
CA VAL A 83 7.38 16.17 -10.55
C VAL A 83 8.50 15.14 -10.46
N ARG A 84 8.85 14.71 -9.23
CA ARG A 84 9.87 13.65 -9.01
C ARG A 84 9.45 12.31 -9.61
N ASN A 85 8.19 11.92 -9.43
CA ASN A 85 7.65 10.69 -9.98
C ASN A 85 7.66 10.70 -11.52
N PHE A 86 7.31 11.84 -12.12
CA PHE A 86 7.36 12.00 -13.56
C PHE A 86 8.79 11.85 -14.12
N ASP A 87 9.76 12.52 -13.53
CA ASP A 87 11.17 12.41 -13.90
C ASP A 87 11.66 10.95 -13.78
N SER A 88 11.41 10.30 -12.65
CA SER A 88 11.72 8.88 -12.46
C SER A 88 11.06 7.98 -13.50
N SER A 89 9.83 8.30 -13.88
CA SER A 89 9.07 7.51 -14.87
C SER A 89 9.68 7.51 -16.27
N LEU A 90 10.54 8.47 -16.60
CA LEU A 90 11.20 8.51 -17.92
C LEU A 90 12.19 7.34 -18.11
N HIS A 91 12.71 6.77 -17.01
CA HIS A 91 13.74 5.73 -17.02
C HIS A 91 13.32 4.47 -16.25
N THR A 92 12.16 4.47 -15.60
CA THR A 92 11.71 3.38 -14.74
C THR A 92 10.25 3.02 -15.06
N ILE A 93 9.95 1.73 -15.10
CA ILE A 93 8.59 1.20 -15.02
C ILE A 93 8.36 0.77 -13.57
N SER A 94 7.59 1.57 -12.85
CA SER A 94 7.25 1.31 -11.44
C SER A 94 5.90 0.61 -11.36
N ILE A 95 5.82 -0.45 -10.56
CA ILE A 95 4.67 -1.33 -10.46
C ILE A 95 4.21 -1.40 -9.00
N GLY A 96 2.95 -1.04 -8.76
CA GLY A 96 2.31 -1.24 -7.45
C GLY A 96 1.51 -2.54 -7.43
N TYR A 97 1.57 -3.28 -6.33
CA TYR A 97 0.85 -4.54 -6.16
C TYR A 97 0.05 -4.52 -4.86
N SER A 98 -1.18 -5.03 -4.90
CA SER A 98 -1.97 -5.34 -3.71
C SER A 98 -1.95 -6.82 -3.35
N ILE A 99 -1.36 -7.66 -4.19
CA ILE A 99 -1.28 -9.11 -4.05
C ILE A 99 0.14 -9.59 -4.42
N PRO A 100 0.72 -10.56 -3.68
CA PRO A 100 2.12 -10.95 -3.86
C PRO A 100 2.39 -11.80 -5.10
N GLY A 101 1.46 -12.65 -5.54
CA GLY A 101 1.69 -13.61 -6.61
C GLY A 101 2.31 -13.02 -7.88
N PRO A 102 1.73 -11.97 -8.48
CA PRO A 102 2.27 -11.34 -9.68
C PRO A 102 3.67 -10.73 -9.53
N MET A 103 4.09 -10.37 -8.30
CA MET A 103 5.44 -9.83 -8.07
C MET A 103 6.57 -10.78 -8.45
N HIS A 104 6.29 -12.08 -8.48
CA HIS A 104 7.30 -13.08 -8.82
C HIS A 104 7.56 -13.21 -10.33
N GLU A 105 6.59 -12.84 -11.19
CA GLU A 105 6.72 -13.01 -12.63
C GLU A 105 6.73 -11.71 -13.43
N VAL A 106 5.91 -10.72 -13.04
CA VAL A 106 5.71 -9.47 -13.81
C VAL A 106 7.02 -8.69 -14.03
N PRO A 107 7.90 -8.50 -13.03
CA PRO A 107 9.14 -7.76 -13.25
C PRO A 107 10.02 -8.38 -14.33
N SER A 108 10.14 -9.72 -14.36
CA SER A 108 10.91 -10.43 -15.38
C SER A 108 10.31 -10.30 -16.77
N LEU A 109 8.97 -10.32 -16.87
CA LEU A 109 8.26 -10.09 -18.15
C LEU A 109 8.47 -8.66 -18.65
N ILE A 110 8.36 -7.67 -17.77
CA ILE A 110 8.58 -6.26 -18.11
C ILE A 110 10.03 -6.04 -18.57
N ASN A 111 11.02 -6.58 -17.85
CA ASN A 111 12.44 -6.46 -18.25
C ASN A 111 12.70 -7.02 -19.66
N ARG A 112 12.01 -8.10 -20.05
CA ARG A 112 12.13 -8.65 -21.43
C ARG A 112 11.50 -7.73 -22.48
N LEU A 113 10.37 -7.09 -22.18
CA LEU A 113 9.66 -6.21 -23.09
C LEU A 113 10.32 -4.83 -23.20
N TYR A 114 10.97 -4.39 -22.13
CA TYR A 114 11.56 -3.06 -22.00
C TYR A 114 12.99 -3.15 -21.43
N PRO A 115 13.96 -3.69 -22.18
CA PRO A 115 15.32 -3.95 -21.67
C PRO A 115 16.10 -2.68 -21.29
N ASP A 116 15.69 -1.53 -21.84
CA ASP A 116 16.33 -0.23 -21.59
C ASP A 116 15.72 0.53 -20.41
N MET A 117 14.72 -0.05 -19.72
CA MET A 117 14.02 0.56 -18.60
C MET A 117 14.37 -0.18 -17.30
N ALA A 118 14.62 0.57 -16.23
CA ALA A 118 14.64 -0.02 -14.90
C ALA A 118 13.22 -0.47 -14.49
N VAL A 119 13.13 -1.50 -13.65
CA VAL A 119 11.85 -1.97 -13.11
C VAL A 119 11.89 -1.88 -11.59
N SER A 120 10.88 -1.26 -10.99
CA SER A 120 10.69 -1.23 -9.54
C SER A 120 9.33 -1.81 -9.17
N SER A 121 9.29 -2.49 -8.03
CA SER A 121 8.10 -3.14 -7.48
C SER A 121 7.86 -2.68 -6.05
N ASP A 122 6.61 -2.38 -5.73
CA ASP A 122 6.20 -1.96 -4.39
C ASP A 122 4.87 -2.63 -4.05
N MET A 123 4.73 -3.20 -2.84
CA MET A 123 3.49 -3.81 -2.38
C MET A 123 2.89 -2.96 -1.27
N GLN A 124 1.65 -2.56 -1.45
CA GLN A 124 0.87 -1.74 -0.55
C GLN A 124 -0.61 -2.21 -0.60
N ASP A 125 -1.44 -1.60 0.25
CA ASP A 125 -2.88 -1.79 0.18
C ASP A 125 -3.50 -1.20 -1.11
N GLU A 126 -4.73 -1.63 -1.42
CA GLU A 126 -5.45 -1.24 -2.64
C GLU A 126 -5.61 0.28 -2.79
N GLU A 127 -5.90 0.99 -1.71
CA GLU A 127 -6.10 2.44 -1.75
C GLU A 127 -4.79 3.17 -2.03
N THR A 128 -3.72 2.74 -1.37
CA THR A 128 -2.38 3.32 -1.52
C THR A 128 -1.84 3.11 -2.94
N ILE A 129 -1.99 1.90 -3.54
CA ILE A 129 -1.51 1.68 -4.91
C ILE A 129 -2.32 2.48 -5.92
N LEU A 130 -3.63 2.61 -5.75
CA LEU A 130 -4.48 3.41 -6.63
C LEU A 130 -4.13 4.90 -6.56
N LYS A 131 -3.97 5.44 -5.35
CA LYS A 131 -3.48 6.81 -5.14
C LYS A 131 -2.09 7.00 -5.77
N GLY A 132 -1.21 6.03 -5.62
CA GLY A 132 0.12 6.03 -6.24
C GLY A 132 0.07 6.03 -7.77
N LEU A 133 -0.85 5.30 -8.38
CA LEU A 133 -1.09 5.34 -9.83
C LEU A 133 -1.55 6.73 -10.27
N ARG A 134 -2.54 7.33 -9.57
CA ARG A 134 -3.06 8.68 -9.85
C ARG A 134 -1.98 9.76 -9.71
N ASN A 135 -1.10 9.63 -8.71
CA ASN A 135 0.01 10.54 -8.46
C ASN A 135 1.29 10.19 -9.25
N LYS A 136 1.16 9.33 -10.27
CA LYS A 136 2.27 8.93 -11.17
C LYS A 136 3.47 8.28 -10.46
N LYS A 137 3.30 7.80 -9.23
CA LYS A 137 4.29 6.97 -8.52
C LYS A 137 4.46 5.64 -9.24
N TYR A 138 3.35 5.05 -9.71
CA TYR A 138 3.37 3.80 -10.46
C TYR A 138 3.02 4.03 -11.93
N SER A 139 3.73 3.36 -12.82
CA SER A 139 3.42 3.31 -14.25
C SER A 139 2.18 2.43 -14.51
N MET A 140 2.02 1.40 -13.68
CA MET A 140 0.87 0.48 -13.65
C MET A 140 0.71 -0.12 -12.26
N ILE A 141 -0.46 -0.66 -11.97
CA ILE A 141 -0.71 -1.42 -10.75
C ILE A 141 -1.34 -2.78 -11.07
N ILE A 142 -1.11 -3.76 -10.19
CA ILE A 142 -1.82 -5.04 -10.19
C ILE A 142 -2.71 -5.05 -8.93
N SER A 143 -4.00 -5.08 -9.17
CA SER A 143 -5.06 -4.92 -8.17
C SER A 143 -6.07 -6.04 -8.25
N THR A 144 -6.73 -6.37 -7.15
CA THR A 144 -7.87 -7.32 -7.16
C THR A 144 -9.18 -6.68 -7.61
N LYS A 145 -9.21 -5.38 -7.85
CA LYS A 145 -10.41 -4.63 -8.25
C LYS A 145 -10.50 -4.47 -9.77
N ASP A 146 -11.63 -4.86 -10.34
CA ASP A 146 -12.00 -4.51 -11.73
C ASP A 146 -12.47 -3.05 -11.77
N MET A 147 -11.63 -2.16 -12.31
CA MET A 147 -11.89 -0.73 -12.36
C MET A 147 -12.31 -0.30 -13.76
N LYS A 148 -13.54 0.26 -13.85
CA LYS A 148 -14.14 0.74 -15.11
C LYS A 148 -14.28 2.26 -15.09
N GLU A 149 -13.15 2.95 -15.15
CA GLU A 149 -13.11 4.41 -15.18
C GLU A 149 -12.58 4.89 -16.54
N ASP A 150 -13.09 6.04 -17.01
CA ASP A 150 -12.81 6.53 -18.38
C ASP A 150 -11.34 6.84 -18.66
N ASP A 151 -10.55 7.13 -17.63
CA ASP A 151 -9.12 7.44 -17.75
C ASP A 151 -8.21 6.25 -17.48
N LEU A 152 -8.78 5.08 -17.19
CA LEU A 152 -8.05 3.85 -16.94
C LEU A 152 -8.14 2.86 -18.10
N ILE A 153 -7.09 2.06 -18.25
CA ILE A 153 -7.06 0.80 -18.98
C ILE A 153 -6.98 -0.29 -17.92
N CYS A 154 -8.02 -1.11 -17.81
CA CYS A 154 -8.08 -2.23 -16.89
C CYS A 154 -8.15 -3.53 -17.69
N ILE A 155 -7.16 -4.40 -17.53
CA ILE A 155 -7.04 -5.65 -18.27
C ILE A 155 -6.95 -6.81 -17.28
N PRO A 156 -7.78 -7.86 -17.38
CA PRO A 156 -7.62 -9.07 -16.59
C PRO A 156 -6.20 -9.63 -16.78
N TYR A 157 -5.51 -9.88 -15.65
CA TYR A 157 -4.15 -10.41 -15.71
C TYR A 157 -4.10 -11.90 -15.35
N GLY A 158 -4.82 -12.31 -14.31
CA GLY A 158 -4.83 -13.70 -13.85
C GLY A 158 -5.61 -13.91 -12.57
N SER A 159 -5.36 -15.04 -11.94
CA SER A 159 -5.95 -15.39 -10.65
C SER A 159 -4.93 -16.09 -9.77
N GLU A 160 -5.17 -16.06 -8.46
CA GLU A 160 -4.36 -16.73 -7.44
C GLU A 160 -5.30 -17.45 -6.47
N LYS A 161 -5.02 -18.72 -6.21
CA LYS A 161 -5.77 -19.54 -5.26
C LYS A 161 -4.97 -19.79 -4.00
N LEU A 162 -5.62 -19.60 -2.84
CA LEU A 162 -5.01 -19.81 -1.53
C LEU A 162 -5.07 -21.30 -1.14
N TYR A 163 -3.99 -21.75 -0.53
CA TYR A 163 -3.79 -23.10 0.01
C TYR A 163 -3.33 -23.00 1.45
N ILE A 164 -3.71 -23.97 2.26
CA ILE A 164 -3.05 -24.24 3.54
C ILE A 164 -1.87 -25.17 3.31
N SER A 165 -0.77 -24.91 3.99
CA SER A 165 0.44 -25.74 4.01
C SER A 165 0.57 -26.40 5.38
N LEU A 166 0.52 -27.72 5.44
CA LEU A 166 0.46 -28.53 6.66
C LEU A 166 1.58 -29.56 6.70
N VAL A 167 2.02 -29.93 7.91
CA VAL A 167 2.84 -31.14 8.11
C VAL A 167 1.98 -32.39 7.91
N PRO A 168 2.55 -33.53 7.47
CA PRO A 168 1.79 -34.76 7.23
C PRO A 168 1.01 -35.30 8.44
N ALA A 169 1.46 -34.99 9.66
CA ALA A 169 0.81 -35.41 10.90
C ALA A 169 -0.39 -34.52 11.32
N HIS A 170 -0.68 -33.45 10.59
CA HIS A 170 -1.73 -32.51 10.95
C HIS A 170 -3.13 -33.15 10.72
N PRO A 171 -4.10 -32.97 11.67
CA PRO A 171 -5.44 -33.58 11.53
C PRO A 171 -6.17 -33.18 10.24
N ALA A 172 -6.04 -31.92 9.80
CA ALA A 172 -6.70 -31.43 8.59
C ALA A 172 -6.13 -32.02 7.29
N VAL A 173 -5.09 -32.84 7.33
CA VAL A 173 -4.60 -33.60 6.14
C VAL A 173 -5.66 -34.56 5.61
N THR A 174 -6.66 -34.94 6.40
CA THR A 174 -7.81 -35.72 5.95
C THR A 174 -8.60 -35.05 4.82
N TYR A 175 -8.51 -33.73 4.69
CA TYR A 175 -9.16 -32.94 3.63
C TYR A 175 -8.36 -32.89 2.32
N LYS A 176 -7.20 -33.54 2.21
CA LYS A 176 -6.27 -33.40 1.06
C LYS A 176 -6.90 -33.66 -0.31
N ASP A 177 -7.88 -34.58 -0.39
CA ASP A 177 -8.50 -34.99 -1.64
C ASP A 177 -9.74 -34.17 -2.03
N HIS A 178 -10.29 -33.37 -1.09
CA HIS A 178 -11.55 -32.64 -1.28
C HIS A 178 -11.42 -31.13 -1.05
N GLY A 179 -10.27 -30.65 -0.56
CA GLY A 179 -10.10 -29.27 -0.08
C GLY A 179 -10.77 -29.07 1.27
N LEU A 180 -10.56 -27.90 1.87
CA LEU A 180 -11.13 -27.51 3.16
C LEU A 180 -11.68 -26.07 3.09
N TYR A 181 -12.42 -25.67 4.11
CA TYR A 181 -12.92 -24.32 4.27
C TYR A 181 -12.19 -23.59 5.41
N PHE A 182 -12.15 -22.27 5.38
CA PHE A 182 -11.54 -21.48 6.46
C PHE A 182 -12.08 -21.86 7.85
N LYS A 183 -13.39 -22.13 7.95
CA LYS A 183 -14.03 -22.55 9.20
C LYS A 183 -13.48 -23.86 9.79
N ASP A 184 -12.94 -24.76 8.94
CA ASP A 184 -12.46 -26.07 9.36
C ASP A 184 -11.13 -26.00 10.13
N VAL A 185 -10.44 -24.85 10.01
CA VAL A 185 -9.14 -24.59 10.67
C VAL A 185 -9.16 -23.27 11.47
N ASN A 186 -10.35 -22.66 11.64
CA ASN A 186 -10.50 -21.49 12.48
C ASN A 186 -10.17 -21.83 13.94
N GLY A 187 -9.41 -21.00 14.62
CA GLY A 187 -8.90 -21.21 15.98
C GLY A 187 -7.48 -21.74 16.04
N GLU A 188 -6.87 -22.14 14.90
CA GLU A 188 -5.48 -22.58 14.84
C GLU A 188 -4.50 -21.41 14.82
N THR A 189 -3.20 -21.74 14.98
CA THR A 189 -2.11 -20.76 14.87
C THR A 189 -1.39 -20.94 13.55
N PHE A 190 -1.28 -19.86 12.77
CA PHE A 190 -0.67 -19.82 11.46
C PHE A 190 0.61 -18.99 11.43
N LEU A 191 1.59 -19.45 10.66
CA LEU A 191 2.72 -18.65 10.22
C LEU A 191 2.33 -17.94 8.91
N MET A 192 2.59 -16.64 8.83
CA MET A 192 2.24 -15.83 7.67
C MET A 192 3.29 -14.74 7.43
N SER A 193 3.56 -14.41 6.16
CA SER A 193 4.35 -13.22 5.84
C SER A 193 3.56 -11.96 6.20
N ALA A 194 4.25 -10.93 6.69
CA ALA A 194 3.66 -9.60 6.88
C ALA A 194 3.40 -8.87 5.55
N LYS A 195 3.86 -9.44 4.43
CA LYS A 195 3.73 -8.87 3.08
C LYS A 195 2.89 -9.77 2.19
N VAL A 196 1.65 -10.02 2.58
CA VAL A 196 0.69 -10.84 1.82
C VAL A 196 -0.45 -10.03 1.19
N GLY A 197 -0.43 -8.69 1.36
CA GLY A 197 -1.43 -7.81 0.78
C GLY A 197 -2.85 -8.18 1.23
N VAL A 198 -3.79 -8.20 0.30
CA VAL A 198 -5.22 -8.45 0.58
C VAL A 198 -5.50 -9.81 1.24
N TRP A 199 -4.58 -10.77 1.18
CA TRP A 199 -4.76 -12.06 1.85
C TRP A 199 -4.82 -11.94 3.36
N GLU A 200 -4.13 -10.95 3.97
CA GLU A 200 -4.17 -10.75 5.43
C GLU A 200 -5.60 -10.42 5.89
N ASP A 201 -6.25 -9.49 5.21
CA ASP A 201 -7.62 -9.06 5.57
C ASP A 201 -8.60 -10.23 5.42
N ILE A 202 -8.50 -10.99 4.33
CA ILE A 202 -9.37 -12.14 4.06
C ILE A 202 -9.22 -13.20 5.15
N VAL A 203 -7.99 -13.64 5.47
CA VAL A 203 -7.81 -14.71 6.46
C VAL A 203 -8.19 -14.27 7.87
N ARG A 204 -8.00 -13.00 8.23
CA ARG A 204 -8.43 -12.46 9.52
C ARG A 204 -9.94 -12.35 9.64
N GLU A 205 -10.62 -11.95 8.57
CA GLU A 205 -12.09 -11.89 8.53
C GLU A 205 -12.71 -13.27 8.61
N LYS A 206 -12.18 -14.24 7.85
CA LYS A 206 -12.76 -15.59 7.74
C LYS A 206 -12.36 -16.53 8.88
N MET A 207 -11.28 -16.23 9.60
CA MET A 207 -10.77 -17.02 10.72
C MET A 207 -10.51 -16.14 11.96
N PRO A 208 -11.55 -15.51 12.53
CA PRO A 208 -11.43 -14.52 13.60
C PRO A 208 -10.88 -15.10 14.90
N ASP A 209 -11.01 -16.41 15.16
CA ASP A 209 -10.50 -17.07 16.36
C ASP A 209 -9.05 -17.55 16.20
N SER A 210 -8.49 -17.45 15.00
CA SER A 210 -7.13 -17.89 14.69
C SER A 210 -6.08 -16.86 15.12
N ARG A 211 -4.84 -17.35 15.32
CA ARG A 211 -3.68 -16.52 15.61
C ARG A 211 -2.73 -16.52 14.43
N PHE A 212 -2.27 -15.33 14.03
CA PHE A 212 -1.35 -15.15 12.91
C PHE A 212 -0.01 -14.63 13.42
N LEU A 213 1.04 -15.44 13.28
CA LEU A 213 2.42 -15.11 13.61
C LEU A 213 3.08 -14.53 12.36
N LEU A 214 3.26 -13.21 12.34
CA LEU A 214 3.79 -12.50 11.17
C LEU A 214 5.31 -12.53 11.15
N GLN A 215 5.88 -12.77 9.96
CA GLN A 215 7.29 -12.69 9.66
C GLN A 215 7.53 -11.65 8.57
N ASN A 216 8.45 -10.73 8.79
CA ASN A 216 8.78 -9.67 7.85
C ASN A 216 9.70 -10.13 6.71
N ASP A 217 10.49 -11.14 6.97
CA ASP A 217 11.49 -11.71 6.06
C ASP A 217 11.03 -13.08 5.55
N LEU A 218 11.06 -13.27 4.22
CA LEU A 218 10.59 -14.50 3.58
C LEU A 218 11.52 -15.69 3.82
N ASP A 219 12.84 -15.45 3.91
CA ASP A 219 13.80 -16.53 4.16
C ASP A 219 13.62 -17.05 5.59
N SER A 220 13.50 -16.16 6.57
CA SER A 220 13.17 -16.51 7.96
C SER A 220 11.80 -17.22 8.06
N LEU A 221 10.80 -16.78 7.31
CA LEU A 221 9.50 -17.46 7.26
C LEU A 221 9.67 -18.90 6.76
N SER A 222 10.40 -19.09 5.67
CA SER A 222 10.64 -20.41 5.06
C SER A 222 11.35 -21.35 6.03
N GLU A 223 12.38 -20.87 6.73
CA GLU A 223 13.09 -21.66 7.77
C GLU A 223 12.17 -22.07 8.90
N VAL A 224 11.36 -21.14 9.45
CA VAL A 224 10.42 -21.43 10.54
C VAL A 224 9.32 -22.38 10.08
N VAL A 225 8.77 -22.19 8.87
CA VAL A 225 7.77 -23.11 8.28
C VAL A 225 8.33 -24.52 8.15
N ASN A 226 9.57 -24.66 7.66
CA ASN A 226 10.19 -25.99 7.46
C ASN A 226 10.59 -26.69 8.78
N SER A 227 10.87 -25.93 9.83
CA SER A 227 11.31 -26.46 11.14
C SER A 227 10.19 -26.61 12.17
N SER A 228 8.96 -26.13 11.88
CA SER A 228 7.83 -26.19 12.81
C SER A 228 6.68 -27.06 12.30
N SER A 229 5.78 -27.43 13.22
CA SER A 229 4.52 -28.11 12.88
C SER A 229 3.36 -27.15 12.61
N LEU A 230 3.59 -25.84 12.70
CA LEU A 230 2.54 -24.83 12.50
C LEU A 230 2.03 -24.83 11.06
N ALA A 231 0.75 -24.58 10.91
CA ALA A 231 0.14 -24.33 9.60
C ALA A 231 0.67 -23.01 9.02
N SER A 232 0.74 -22.92 7.72
CA SER A 232 1.07 -21.70 6.98
C SER A 232 0.24 -21.60 5.71
N PHE A 233 0.30 -20.47 5.05
CA PHE A 233 -0.37 -20.26 3.77
C PHE A 233 0.61 -20.39 2.60
N ALA A 234 0.08 -20.81 1.48
CA ALA A 234 0.74 -20.81 0.18
C ALA A 234 -0.30 -20.45 -0.89
N SER A 235 0.13 -20.10 -2.08
CA SER A 235 -0.75 -20.00 -3.24
C SER A 235 -0.32 -20.96 -4.33
N ASP A 236 -1.20 -21.20 -5.30
CA ASP A 236 -0.86 -21.98 -6.49
C ASP A 236 0.37 -21.41 -7.22
N ILE A 237 0.57 -20.09 -7.19
CA ILE A 237 1.75 -19.43 -7.76
C ILE A 237 2.99 -19.78 -6.95
N THR A 238 2.96 -19.61 -5.64
CA THR A 238 4.13 -19.89 -4.78
C THR A 238 4.44 -21.37 -4.74
N ILE A 239 3.45 -22.24 -4.75
CA ILE A 239 3.65 -23.69 -4.85
C ILE A 239 4.36 -24.04 -6.16
N ARG A 240 3.94 -23.46 -7.31
CA ARG A 240 4.56 -23.71 -8.61
C ARG A 240 6.01 -23.23 -8.68
N LEU A 241 6.32 -22.08 -8.05
CA LEU A 241 7.63 -21.44 -8.13
C LEU A 241 8.65 -22.02 -7.15
N PHE A 242 8.22 -22.39 -5.94
CA PHE A 242 9.12 -22.72 -4.83
C PHE A 242 9.01 -24.16 -4.32
N ARG A 243 8.09 -24.97 -4.86
CA ARG A 243 7.99 -26.37 -4.49
C ARG A 243 9.21 -27.12 -5.02
N SER A 244 10.06 -27.56 -4.11
CA SER A 244 11.10 -28.53 -4.41
C SER A 244 10.45 -29.94 -4.46
N GLU A 245 10.65 -30.67 -5.56
CA GLU A 245 10.23 -32.08 -5.66
C GLU A 245 10.97 -32.99 -4.67
N GLU A 246 12.11 -32.51 -4.16
CA GLU A 246 13.00 -33.27 -3.28
C GLU A 246 12.61 -33.26 -1.80
N ASN A 247 11.66 -32.40 -1.37
CA ASN A 247 11.28 -32.33 0.06
C ASN A 247 9.76 -32.28 0.27
N PRO A 248 9.08 -33.45 0.37
CA PRO A 248 7.64 -33.53 0.59
C PRO A 248 7.24 -33.29 2.06
N SER A 249 7.97 -32.44 2.78
CA SER A 249 7.72 -32.17 4.21
C SER A 249 6.39 -31.49 4.50
N ARG A 250 5.72 -30.94 3.47
CA ARG A 250 4.47 -30.19 3.60
C ARG A 250 3.42 -30.67 2.59
N ILE A 251 2.17 -30.71 3.05
CA ILE A 251 1.00 -31.03 2.23
C ILE A 251 0.24 -29.73 1.99
N PHE A 252 -0.06 -29.45 0.73
CA PHE A 252 -0.82 -28.28 0.31
C PHE A 252 -2.25 -28.67 0.00
N ILE A 253 -3.21 -28.04 0.68
CA ILE A 253 -4.64 -28.32 0.51
C ILE A 253 -5.32 -27.01 0.11
N PRO A 254 -6.10 -26.97 -1.00
CA PRO A 254 -6.79 -25.77 -1.43
C PRO A 254 -7.92 -25.41 -0.47
N PHE A 255 -8.14 -24.13 -0.22
CA PHE A 255 -9.38 -23.65 0.36
C PHE A 255 -10.49 -23.64 -0.69
N ASN A 256 -11.71 -24.02 -0.27
CA ASN A 256 -12.90 -24.09 -1.13
C ASN A 256 -13.80 -22.86 -1.03
N ASP A 257 -13.50 -21.95 -0.12
CA ASP A 257 -14.21 -20.68 -0.01
C ASP A 257 -14.01 -19.85 -1.29
N GLU A 258 -15.04 -19.10 -1.71
CA GLU A 258 -14.97 -18.25 -2.90
C GLU A 258 -13.88 -17.17 -2.74
N GLU A 259 -13.72 -16.64 -1.55
CA GLU A 259 -12.73 -15.62 -1.20
C GLU A 259 -11.29 -16.16 -1.21
N ALA A 260 -11.11 -17.48 -1.24
CA ALA A 260 -9.79 -18.10 -1.41
C ALA A 260 -9.30 -18.11 -2.88
N MET A 261 -10.08 -17.58 -3.80
CA MET A 261 -9.71 -17.35 -5.19
C MET A 261 -9.81 -15.85 -5.50
N LEU A 262 -8.69 -15.23 -5.80
CA LEU A 262 -8.64 -13.83 -6.19
C LEU A 262 -8.32 -13.69 -7.67
N ASN A 263 -9.16 -12.95 -8.39
CA ASN A 263 -8.83 -12.45 -9.71
C ASN A 263 -8.09 -11.13 -9.57
N TYR A 264 -7.16 -10.86 -10.45
CA TYR A 264 -6.44 -9.59 -10.45
C TYR A 264 -6.28 -9.03 -11.85
N TYR A 265 -6.14 -7.72 -11.88
CA TYR A 265 -6.20 -6.89 -13.06
C TYR A 265 -4.96 -6.01 -13.13
N CYS A 266 -4.44 -5.82 -14.33
CA CYS A 266 -3.45 -4.80 -14.60
C CYS A 266 -4.17 -3.49 -14.94
N ILE A 267 -3.90 -2.45 -14.17
CA ILE A 267 -4.54 -1.13 -14.31
C ILE A 267 -3.48 -0.11 -14.67
N ILE A 268 -3.74 0.66 -15.70
CA ILE A 268 -2.82 1.62 -16.31
C ILE A 268 -3.58 2.91 -16.58
N LEU A 269 -2.98 4.09 -16.31
CA LEU A 269 -3.56 5.34 -16.81
C LEU A 269 -3.50 5.40 -18.33
N LYS A 270 -4.55 5.86 -19.02
CA LYS A 270 -4.59 5.99 -20.48
C LYS A 270 -3.45 6.83 -21.05
N GLU A 271 -2.94 7.80 -20.28
CA GLU A 271 -1.77 8.59 -20.69
C GLU A 271 -0.50 7.74 -20.86
N ASN A 272 -0.40 6.58 -20.17
CA ASN A 272 0.71 5.63 -20.27
C ASN A 272 0.54 4.58 -21.39
N ASP A 273 -0.55 4.62 -22.18
CA ASP A 273 -0.84 3.65 -23.23
C ASP A 273 0.33 3.48 -24.22
N LYS A 274 0.86 4.58 -24.70
CA LYS A 274 2.01 4.54 -25.63
C LYS A 274 3.27 3.97 -24.98
N LYS A 275 3.56 4.37 -23.74
CA LYS A 275 4.73 3.93 -22.99
C LYS A 275 4.68 2.42 -22.72
N LEU A 276 3.51 1.90 -22.36
CA LEU A 276 3.30 0.50 -21.99
C LEU A 276 2.65 -0.34 -23.10
N SER A 277 2.68 0.14 -24.36
CA SER A 277 1.99 -0.51 -25.48
C SER A 277 2.40 -1.96 -25.69
N ARG A 278 3.70 -2.32 -25.57
CA ARG A 278 4.18 -3.71 -25.70
C ARG A 278 3.60 -4.60 -24.60
N TRP A 279 3.49 -4.08 -23.37
CA TRP A 279 2.88 -4.78 -22.24
C TRP A 279 1.38 -4.96 -22.43
N ILE A 280 0.67 -3.92 -22.84
CA ILE A 280 -0.77 -3.96 -23.12
C ILE A 280 -1.08 -4.98 -24.23
N THR A 281 -0.29 -5.00 -25.29
CA THR A 281 -0.42 -5.99 -26.36
C THR A 281 -0.19 -7.40 -25.82
N TYR A 282 0.91 -7.60 -25.08
CA TYR A 282 1.19 -8.90 -24.45
C TYR A 282 0.03 -9.41 -23.58
N LEU A 283 -0.61 -8.52 -22.80
CA LEU A 283 -1.75 -8.89 -21.95
C LEU A 283 -3.01 -9.25 -22.75
N LYS A 284 -3.22 -8.63 -23.90
CA LYS A 284 -4.39 -8.90 -24.76
C LYS A 284 -4.24 -10.17 -25.58
N ASP A 285 -3.01 -10.60 -25.83
CA ASP A 285 -2.69 -11.79 -26.64
C ASP A 285 -2.53 -13.07 -25.74
N ARG A 286 -2.58 -12.93 -24.42
CA ARG A 286 -2.49 -14.02 -23.43
C ARG A 286 -3.83 -14.66 -23.19
#